data_1fe255225b36a4400db1608f472807ac
#
_entry.id   1fe255225b36a4400db1608f472807ac
#
_cell.length_a   1.000
_cell.length_b   1.000
_cell.length_c   1.000
_cell.angle_alpha   90.00
_cell.angle_beta   90.00
_cell.angle_gamma   90.00
#
_symmetry.space_group_name_H-M   'P 1'
#
loop_
_entity.id
_entity.type
_entity.pdbx_description
1 polymer ?
#
loop_
_entity_poly.entity_id
_entity_poly.type
_entity_poly.pdbx_seq_one_letter_code
_entity_poly.pdbx_strand_id
1 'polypeptide(L)'
;MDSTNLHRRLARIIGQIKAIDRMVDEDVACEDVLAQISAAKSALNKAGQVVLEGHINHCIKDAVEEGNLKKIENFTKAIERFANMQ
;
A
#
# COMPACT_ATOMS: atom_id res chain seq x y z
N MET A 1 -13.50 10.14 -0.72
CA MET A 1 -12.80 9.29 0.29
C MET A 1 -12.06 10.20 1.28
N ASP A 2 -12.22 9.95 2.55
CA ASP A 2 -11.41 10.64 3.56
C ASP A 2 -10.02 10.00 3.61
N SER A 3 -9.02 10.78 3.24
CA SER A 3 -7.63 10.29 3.17
C SER A 3 -6.84 10.44 4.47
N THR A 4 -7.46 10.93 5.55
CA THR A 4 -6.78 11.18 6.82
C THR A 4 -6.13 9.91 7.39
N ASN A 5 -6.89 8.81 7.41
CA ASN A 5 -6.39 7.51 7.89
C ASN A 5 -5.20 7.03 7.04
N LEU A 6 -5.32 7.15 5.72
CA LEU A 6 -4.26 6.72 4.81
C LEU A 6 -2.98 7.53 5.01
N HIS A 7 -3.09 8.86 5.12
CA HIS A 7 -1.93 9.71 5.39
C HIS A 7 -1.24 9.36 6.71
N ARG A 8 -2.03 9.06 7.75
CA ARG A 8 -1.49 8.67 9.05
C ARG A 8 -0.73 7.35 8.97
N ARG A 9 -1.27 6.37 8.23
CA ARG A 9 -0.59 5.09 7.98
C ARG A 9 0.71 5.28 7.22
N LEU A 10 0.68 6.11 6.18
CA LEU A 10 1.87 6.40 5.37
C LEU A 10 2.95 7.11 6.19
N ALA A 11 2.57 8.04 7.06
CA ALA A 11 3.51 8.72 7.95
C ALA A 11 4.24 7.74 8.86
N ARG A 12 3.53 6.75 9.41
CA ARG A 12 4.14 5.69 10.23
C ARG A 12 5.11 4.83 9.42
N ILE A 13 4.72 4.49 8.19
CA ILE A 13 5.55 3.69 7.29
C ILE A 13 6.83 4.43 6.92
N ILE A 14 6.73 5.71 6.65
CA ILE A 14 7.91 6.55 6.39
C ILE A 14 8.86 6.51 7.60
N GLY A 15 8.32 6.63 8.81
CA GLY A 15 9.11 6.52 10.04
C GLY A 15 9.80 5.16 10.19
N GLN A 16 9.08 4.07 9.86
CA GLN A 16 9.65 2.72 9.88
C GLN A 16 10.80 2.57 8.89
N ILE A 17 10.63 3.12 7.67
CA ILE A 17 11.67 3.05 6.64
C ILE A 17 12.92 3.84 7.08
N LYS A 18 12.74 5.00 7.66
CA LYS A 18 13.86 5.78 8.20
C LYS A 18 14.59 5.03 9.30
N ALA A 19 13.86 4.33 10.17
CA ALA A 19 14.46 3.51 11.22
C ALA A 19 15.27 2.35 10.63
N ILE A 20 14.74 1.68 9.58
CA ILE A 20 15.45 0.60 8.90
C ILE A 20 16.75 1.12 8.26
N ASP A 21 16.68 2.28 7.64
CA ASP A 21 17.85 2.92 7.03
C ASP A 21 18.97 3.15 8.07
N ARG A 22 18.61 3.62 9.25
CA ARG A 22 19.58 3.79 10.36
C ARG A 22 20.15 2.45 10.84
N MET A 23 19.31 1.42 10.94
CA MET A 23 19.73 0.10 11.38
C MET A 23 20.84 -0.48 10.49
N VAL A 24 20.76 -0.24 9.19
CA VAL A 24 21.76 -0.70 8.23
C VAL A 24 23.15 -0.11 8.58
N ASP A 25 23.19 1.15 8.97
CA ASP A 25 24.45 1.84 9.31
C ASP A 25 24.94 1.52 10.72
N GLU A 26 24.08 1.07 11.61
CA GLU A 26 24.40 0.81 13.02
C GLU A 26 24.83 -0.62 13.31
N ASP A 27 25.08 -1.40 12.27
CA ASP A 27 25.56 -2.78 12.39
C ASP A 27 24.60 -3.69 13.17
N VAL A 28 23.30 -3.47 12.98
CA VAL A 28 22.25 -4.30 13.57
C VAL A 28 22.22 -5.65 12.87
N ALA A 29 21.91 -6.72 13.61
CA ALA A 29 21.86 -8.08 13.06
C ALA A 29 20.92 -8.17 11.85
N CYS A 30 21.32 -8.90 10.80
CA CYS A 30 20.56 -9.03 9.56
C CYS A 30 19.15 -9.53 9.78
N GLU A 31 18.95 -10.47 10.68
CA GLU A 31 17.64 -11.04 10.99
C GLU A 31 16.70 -9.98 11.59
N ASP A 32 17.23 -9.02 12.36
CA ASP A 32 16.43 -7.95 12.92
C ASP A 32 16.06 -6.91 11.86
N VAL A 33 16.97 -6.61 10.94
CA VAL A 33 16.69 -5.74 9.80
C VAL A 33 15.61 -6.34 8.92
N LEU A 34 15.70 -7.64 8.62
CA LEU A 34 14.70 -8.33 7.82
C LEU A 34 13.34 -8.37 8.50
N ALA A 35 13.31 -8.54 9.83
CA ALA A 35 12.06 -8.50 10.58
C ALA A 35 11.38 -7.13 10.45
N GLN A 36 12.16 -6.05 10.52
CA GLN A 36 11.62 -4.70 10.36
C GLN A 36 11.15 -4.43 8.94
N ILE A 37 11.84 -4.96 7.93
CA ILE A 37 11.42 -4.86 6.53
C ILE A 37 10.10 -5.61 6.34
N SER A 38 9.95 -6.79 6.93
CA SER A 38 8.69 -7.55 6.87
C SER A 38 7.54 -6.77 7.49
N ALA A 39 7.79 -6.11 8.62
CA ALA A 39 6.76 -5.29 9.27
C ALA A 39 6.35 -4.10 8.39
N ALA A 40 7.31 -3.41 7.77
CA ALA A 40 7.04 -2.29 6.86
C ALA A 40 6.27 -2.76 5.62
N LYS A 41 6.63 -3.93 5.08
CA LYS A 41 5.94 -4.55 3.96
C LYS A 41 4.48 -4.83 4.29
N SER A 42 4.22 -5.41 5.48
CA SER A 42 2.85 -5.68 5.95
C SER A 42 2.05 -4.39 6.12
N ALA A 43 2.68 -3.35 6.66
CA ALA A 43 2.03 -2.05 6.84
C ALA A 43 1.68 -1.41 5.49
N LEU A 44 2.57 -1.51 4.49
CA LEU A 44 2.30 -1.04 3.13
C LEU A 44 1.16 -1.82 2.48
N ASN A 45 1.12 -3.13 2.67
CA ASN A 45 0.04 -3.96 2.17
C ASN A 45 -1.30 -3.52 2.76
N LYS A 46 -1.33 -3.22 4.05
CA LYS A 46 -2.53 -2.73 4.72
C LYS A 46 -2.96 -1.37 4.18
N ALA A 47 -2.02 -0.46 3.93
CA ALA A 47 -2.32 0.83 3.30
C ALA A 47 -2.94 0.63 1.91
N GLY A 48 -2.41 -0.32 1.13
CA GLY A 48 -2.98 -0.69 -0.17
C GLY A 48 -4.41 -1.21 -0.06
N GLN A 49 -4.70 -2.03 0.95
CA GLN A 49 -6.06 -2.52 1.20
C GLN A 49 -7.02 -1.37 1.53
N VAL A 50 -6.56 -0.38 2.29
CA VAL A 50 -7.37 0.81 2.60
C VAL A 50 -7.73 1.55 1.31
N VAL A 51 -6.78 1.68 0.38
CA VAL A 51 -7.05 2.29 -0.94
C VAL A 51 -8.09 1.48 -1.71
N LEU A 52 -7.95 0.16 -1.73
CA LEU A 52 -8.90 -0.72 -2.41
C LEU A 52 -10.31 -0.56 -1.85
N GLU A 53 -10.45 -0.60 -0.53
CA GLU A 53 -11.77 -0.55 0.12
C GLU A 53 -12.46 0.79 -0.04
N GLY A 54 -11.70 1.90 0.04
CA GLY A 54 -12.27 3.23 0.05
C GLY A 54 -12.31 3.93 -1.29
N HIS A 55 -11.37 3.61 -2.19
CA HIS A 55 -11.19 4.37 -3.43
C HIS A 55 -11.66 3.62 -4.68
N ILE A 56 -11.36 2.35 -4.77
CA ILE A 56 -11.70 1.58 -5.97
C ILE A 56 -13.20 1.42 -6.14
N ASN A 57 -13.96 1.19 -5.06
CA ASN A 57 -15.42 1.08 -5.15
C ASN A 57 -16.03 2.33 -5.77
N HIS A 58 -15.55 3.50 -5.38
CA HIS A 58 -16.00 4.78 -5.94
C HIS A 58 -15.61 4.91 -7.42
N CYS A 59 -14.37 4.61 -7.75
CA CYS A 59 -13.86 4.70 -9.11
C CYS A 59 -14.54 3.70 -10.06
N ILE A 60 -14.80 2.49 -9.59
CA ILE A 60 -15.49 1.46 -10.39
C ILE A 60 -16.93 1.90 -10.67
N LYS A 61 -17.61 2.42 -9.65
CA LYS A 61 -18.98 2.94 -9.81
C LYS A 61 -19.04 4.00 -10.90
N ASP A 62 -18.14 4.97 -10.84
CA ASP A 62 -18.07 6.06 -11.83
C ASP A 62 -17.79 5.50 -13.23
N ALA A 63 -16.87 4.55 -13.35
CA ALA A 63 -16.53 3.94 -14.63
C ALA A 63 -17.70 3.17 -15.24
N VAL A 64 -18.49 2.48 -14.41
CA VAL A 64 -19.70 1.76 -14.86
C VAL A 64 -20.74 2.75 -15.34
N GLU A 65 -20.98 3.82 -14.60
CA GLU A 65 -21.95 4.86 -14.97
C GLU A 65 -21.57 5.56 -16.27
N GLU A 66 -20.25 5.75 -16.51
CA GLU A 66 -19.73 6.35 -17.74
C GLU A 66 -19.68 5.37 -18.91
N GLY A 67 -19.87 4.07 -18.66
CA GLY A 67 -19.70 3.04 -19.68
C GLY A 67 -18.25 2.86 -20.12
N ASN A 68 -17.29 3.21 -19.27
CA ASN A 68 -15.87 3.18 -19.61
C ASN A 68 -15.24 1.82 -19.28
N LEU A 69 -15.36 0.89 -20.24
CA LEU A 69 -14.83 -0.47 -20.08
C LEU A 69 -13.31 -0.52 -19.93
N LYS A 70 -12.62 0.38 -20.61
CA LYS A 70 -11.15 0.46 -20.54
C LYS A 70 -10.68 0.78 -19.13
N LYS A 71 -11.37 1.68 -18.45
CA LYS A 71 -11.06 2.08 -17.08
C LYS A 71 -11.28 0.92 -16.11
N ILE A 72 -12.37 0.16 -16.31
CA ILE A 72 -12.67 -1.03 -15.51
C ILE A 72 -11.57 -2.08 -15.69
N GLU A 73 -11.16 -2.33 -16.93
CA GLU A 73 -10.08 -3.28 -17.25
C GLU A 73 -8.78 -2.87 -16.57
N ASN A 74 -8.43 -1.59 -16.62
CA ASN A 74 -7.22 -1.07 -15.98
C ASN A 74 -7.23 -1.27 -14.46
N PHE A 75 -8.38 -1.05 -13.81
CA PHE A 75 -8.54 -1.30 -12.38
C PHE A 75 -8.37 -2.77 -12.04
N THR A 76 -8.98 -3.66 -12.84
CA THR A 76 -8.87 -5.11 -12.65
C THR A 76 -7.40 -5.55 -12.69
N LYS A 77 -6.65 -5.07 -13.67
CA LYS A 77 -5.22 -5.37 -13.80
C LYS A 77 -4.42 -4.84 -12.61
N ALA A 78 -4.73 -3.64 -12.13
CA ALA A 78 -4.06 -3.05 -10.98
C ALA A 78 -4.31 -3.87 -9.71
N ILE A 79 -5.53 -4.34 -9.50
CA ILE A 79 -5.90 -5.17 -8.34
C ILE A 79 -5.14 -6.51 -8.40
N GLU A 80 -5.10 -7.16 -9.56
CA GLU A 80 -4.37 -8.42 -9.74
C GLU A 80 -2.89 -8.26 -9.45
N ARG A 81 -2.30 -7.19 -9.97
CA ARG A 81 -0.88 -6.90 -9.74
C ARG A 81 -0.59 -6.69 -8.26
N PHE A 82 -1.43 -5.93 -7.57
CA PHE A 82 -1.28 -5.69 -6.14
C PHE A 82 -1.39 -6.99 -5.33
N ALA A 83 -2.38 -7.84 -5.65
CA ALA A 83 -2.58 -9.11 -4.95
C ALA A 83 -1.41 -10.07 -5.15
N ASN A 84 -0.77 -10.04 -6.31
CA ASN A 84 0.33 -10.97 -6.64
C ASN A 84 1.69 -10.54 -6.10
N MET A 85 1.81 -9.34 -5.54
CA MET A 85 3.08 -8.81 -5.03
C MET A 85 3.33 -9.10 -3.56
N GLN A 86 2.52 -9.93 -2.94
CA GLN A 86 2.66 -10.25 -1.53
C GLN A 86 3.73 -11.28 -1.24
#